data_17b12a5d34290dbc36ffd061d9171fec
#
_entry.id   17b12a5d34290dbc36ffd061d9171fec
#
_cell.length_a   1.000
_cell.length_b   1.000
_cell.length_c   1.000
_cell.angle_alpha   90.00
_cell.angle_beta   90.00
_cell.angle_gamma   90.00
#
_symmetry.space_group_name_H-M   'P 1'
#
loop_
_entity.id
_entity.type
_entity.pdbx_description
1 polymer ?
#
loop_
_entity_poly.entity_id
_entity_poly.type
_entity_poly.pdbx_seq_one_letter_code
_entity_poly.pdbx_strand_id
1 'polypeptide(L)' 'MTSIGKPGVAVASITKRHQGFVLAHVEGPEMPLLNGAAIGASPVPLKHGDRLELAGTEMQFEQT' A
#
# COMPACT_ATOMS: atom_id res chain seq x y z
N MET A 1 10.19 -7.28 2.84
CA MET A 1 8.87 -6.67 3.17
C MET A 1 9.08 -5.33 3.82
N THR A 2 8.35 -4.34 3.39
CA THR A 2 8.42 -2.98 3.93
C THR A 2 7.06 -2.59 4.49
N SER A 3 7.04 -2.11 5.72
CA SER A 3 5.81 -1.63 6.35
C SER A 3 5.73 -0.11 6.28
N ILE A 4 4.55 0.40 5.99
CA ILE A 4 4.28 1.83 5.93
C ILE A 4 3.00 2.16 6.71
N GLY A 5 2.91 3.39 7.18
CA GLY A 5 1.71 3.87 7.84
C GLY A 5 1.92 4.20 9.31
N LYS A 6 0.81 4.42 10.01
CA LYS A 6 0.81 4.73 11.44
C LYS A 6 0.17 3.59 12.22
N PRO A 7 0.87 2.97 13.18
CA PRO A 7 0.29 1.95 14.02
C PRO A 7 -0.96 2.48 14.74
N GLY A 8 -2.01 1.66 14.76
CA GLY A 8 -3.28 2.04 15.37
C GLY A 8 -4.22 2.83 14.48
N VAL A 9 -3.75 3.36 13.36
CA VAL A 9 -4.58 4.09 12.39
C VAL A 9 -4.67 3.31 11.10
N ALA A 10 -3.53 3.08 10.45
CA ALA A 10 -3.46 2.31 9.24
C ALA A 10 -2.03 1.88 9.00
N VAL A 11 -1.83 0.59 8.79
CA VAL A 11 -0.52 0.03 8.46
C VAL A 11 -0.68 -0.87 7.25
N ALA A 12 0.22 -0.74 6.30
CA ALA A 12 0.24 -1.58 5.12
C ALA A 12 1.65 -2.12 4.91
N SER A 13 1.77 -3.19 4.13
CA SER A 13 3.07 -3.75 3.79
C SER A 13 3.24 -3.81 2.29
N ILE A 14 4.48 -3.64 1.84
CA ILE A 14 4.85 -3.80 0.45
C ILE A 14 5.82 -4.98 0.39
N THR A 15 5.43 -6.00 -0.35
CA THR A 15 6.19 -7.25 -0.44
C THR A 15 6.62 -7.49 -1.89
N LYS A 16 7.87 -7.87 -2.06
CA LYS A 16 8.37 -8.22 -3.39
C LYS A 16 7.94 -9.64 -3.75
N ARG A 17 7.38 -9.79 -4.94
CA ARG A 17 6.96 -11.07 -5.50
C ARG A 17 7.65 -11.28 -6.84
N HIS A 18 7.44 -12.47 -7.45
CA HIS A 18 8.01 -12.79 -8.76
C HIS A 18 7.65 -11.77 -9.83
N GLN A 19 6.44 -11.24 -9.77
CA GLN A 19 5.92 -10.35 -10.79
C GLN A 19 6.05 -8.87 -10.42
N GLY A 20 6.72 -8.56 -9.32
CA GLY A 20 6.87 -7.20 -8.85
C GLY A 20 6.52 -7.05 -7.38
N PHE A 21 5.94 -5.92 -7.03
CA PHE A 21 5.61 -5.61 -5.64
C PHE A 21 4.10 -5.66 -5.42
N VAL A 22 3.71 -6.01 -4.19
CA VAL A 22 2.32 -6.15 -3.81
C VAL A 22 2.06 -5.32 -2.55
N LEU A 23 0.98 -4.54 -2.56
CA LEU A 23 0.55 -3.76 -1.41
C LEU A 23 -0.55 -4.51 -0.68
N ALA A 24 -0.40 -4.66 0.64
CA ALA A 24 -1.38 -5.33 1.47
C ALA A 24 -1.69 -4.51 2.71
N HIS A 25 -2.96 -4.52 3.11
CA HIS A 25 -3.40 -3.91 4.36
C HIS A 25 -3.02 -4.84 5.52
N VAL A 26 -2.36 -4.30 6.54
CA VAL A 26 -1.90 -5.08 7.68
C VAL A 26 -2.81 -4.87 8.89
N GLU A 27 -3.03 -3.62 9.30
CA GLU A 27 -3.89 -3.33 10.43
C GLU A 27 -4.42 -1.91 10.37
N GLY A 28 -5.38 -1.60 11.25
CA GLY A 28 -5.99 -0.28 11.36
C GLY A 28 -7.34 -0.20 10.67
N PRO A 29 -8.19 0.77 11.08
CA PRO A 29 -9.53 0.92 10.52
C PRO A 29 -9.55 1.51 9.12
N GLU A 30 -8.48 2.19 8.71
CA GLU A 30 -8.42 2.81 7.39
C GLU A 30 -7.72 1.89 6.39
N MET A 31 -8.31 1.80 5.20
CA MET A 31 -7.71 1.02 4.11
C MET A 31 -6.79 1.88 3.29
N PRO A 32 -5.67 1.33 2.79
CA PRO A 32 -4.83 2.06 1.83
C PRO A 32 -5.61 2.35 0.56
N LEU A 33 -5.29 3.48 -0.06
CA LEU A 33 -5.83 3.83 -1.36
C LEU A 33 -4.75 3.65 -2.42
N LEU A 34 -5.12 3.07 -3.53
CA LEU A 34 -4.24 2.91 -4.68
C LEU A 34 -4.87 3.65 -5.85
N ASN A 35 -4.20 4.73 -6.30
CA ASN A 35 -4.72 5.59 -7.36
C ASN A 35 -6.14 6.09 -7.07
N GLY A 36 -6.41 6.37 -5.80
CA GLY A 36 -7.70 6.89 -5.36
C GLY A 36 -8.75 5.86 -5.05
N ALA A 37 -8.43 4.57 -5.16
CA ALA A 37 -9.37 3.49 -4.88
C ALA A 37 -8.90 2.65 -3.70
N ALA A 38 -9.80 2.33 -2.77
CA ALA A 38 -9.47 1.47 -1.64
C ALA A 38 -9.13 0.06 -2.11
N ILE A 39 -8.05 -0.51 -1.58
CA ILE A 39 -7.61 -1.84 -2.01
C ILE A 39 -8.41 -2.98 -1.37
N GLY A 40 -9.09 -2.72 -0.26
CA GLY A 40 -9.84 -3.77 0.42
C GLY A 40 -8.93 -4.72 1.20
N ALA A 41 -9.43 -5.93 1.46
CA ALA A 41 -8.74 -6.92 2.29
C ALA A 41 -7.72 -7.76 1.50
N SER A 42 -7.75 -7.72 0.18
CA SER A 42 -6.86 -8.53 -0.65
C SER A 42 -5.65 -7.73 -1.10
N PRO A 43 -4.46 -8.35 -1.16
CA PRO A 43 -3.29 -7.68 -1.71
C PRO A 43 -3.49 -7.29 -3.17
N VAL A 44 -2.90 -6.16 -3.57
CA VAL A 44 -2.97 -5.68 -4.95
C VAL A 44 -1.57 -5.45 -5.49
N PRO A 45 -1.33 -5.76 -6.77
CA PRO A 45 -0.03 -5.52 -7.36
C PRO A 45 0.23 -4.04 -7.58
N LEU A 46 1.47 -3.63 -7.37
CA LEU A 46 1.91 -2.27 -7.60
C LEU A 46 2.66 -2.17 -8.93
N LYS A 47 2.56 -1.02 -9.56
CA LYS A 47 3.28 -0.69 -10.77
C LYS A 47 4.05 0.60 -10.57
N HIS A 48 5.12 0.77 -11.33
CA HIS A 48 5.87 2.02 -11.31
C HIS A 48 4.95 3.20 -11.59
N GLY A 49 5.00 4.20 -10.73
CA GLY A 49 4.18 5.39 -10.86
C GLY A 49 2.85 5.34 -10.13
N ASP A 50 2.52 4.22 -9.50
CA ASP A 50 1.28 4.11 -8.73
C ASP A 50 1.31 5.04 -7.51
N ARG A 51 0.18 5.64 -7.22
CA ARG A 51 0.04 6.51 -6.06
C ARG A 51 -0.67 5.79 -4.95
N LEU A 52 -0.08 5.90 -3.76
CA LEU A 52 -0.60 5.29 -2.55
C LEU A 52 -0.98 6.38 -1.57
N GLU A 53 -2.10 6.18 -0.87
CA GLU A 53 -2.46 7.06 0.22
C GLU A 53 -2.77 6.20 1.44
N LEU A 54 -2.16 6.57 2.57
CA LEU A 54 -2.32 5.81 3.80
C LEU A 54 -2.24 6.76 4.98
N ALA A 55 -3.25 6.72 5.84
CA ALA A 55 -3.31 7.57 7.05
C ALA A 55 -3.14 9.06 6.73
N GLY A 56 -3.72 9.51 5.61
CA GLY A 56 -3.64 10.89 5.18
C GLY A 56 -2.34 11.29 4.50
N THR A 57 -1.43 10.34 4.30
CA THR A 57 -0.15 10.60 3.64
C THR A 57 -0.16 10.02 2.24
N GLU A 58 0.12 10.86 1.25
CA GLU A 58 0.21 10.43 -0.13
C GLU A 58 1.65 10.07 -0.47
N MET A 59 1.82 8.94 -1.14
CA MET A 59 3.13 8.44 -1.56
C MET A 59 3.05 7.98 -3.00
N GLN A 60 4.18 7.99 -3.68
CA GLN A 60 4.27 7.48 -5.02
C GLN A 60 5.23 6.28 -5.05
N PHE A 61 4.77 5.18 -5.62
CA PHE A 61 5.61 4.00 -5.76
C PHE A 61 6.47 4.12 -7.01
N GLU A 62 7.77 4.01 -6.83
CA GLU A 62 8.71 4.05 -7.95
C GLU A 62 9.56 2.79 -7.94
N GLN A 63 9.72 2.22 -9.11
CA GLN A 63 10.51 1.00 -9.31
C GLN A 63 11.52 1.26 -10.42
N THR A 64 12.78 1.00 -10.12
CA THR A 64 13.88 1.13 -11.10
C THR A 64 14.24 -0.20 -11.71
#